data_128373a5714db8c2acc684b745ed0496
#
_entry.id   128373a5714db8c2acc684b745ed0496
#
_cell.length_a   1.000
_cell.length_b   1.000
_cell.length_c   1.000
_cell.angle_alpha   90.00
_cell.angle_beta   90.00
_cell.angle_gamma   90.00
#
_symmetry.space_group_name_H-M   'P 1'
#
loop_
_entity.id
_entity.type
_entity.pdbx_description
1 polymer ?
#
loop_
_entity_poly.entity_id
_entity_poly.type
_entity_poly.pdbx_seq_one_letter_code
_entity_poly.pdbx_strand_id
1 'polypeptide(L)'
;MRAIRMLCVVAVMAISISAFGQEAPKTSPKMGSKEWTELEKTLWDVDQQWLCSGGATPYHQDYKECIEFRDKFWSDQFFEVSIKGDVQTKAEMIARQRVAHPSKGVGPHPKEFKLMAVFGNIALATDHTFLQSESTNGKVEGTDTRVLRMFVFENGQWRPAGAALVPIVK
;
A
#
# COMPACT_ATOMS: atom_id res chain seq x y z
N MET A 1 32.64 6.82 -58.68
CA MET A 1 31.98 7.23 -57.41
C MET A 1 31.17 6.05 -56.90
N ARG A 2 31.66 5.33 -55.89
CA ARG A 2 30.99 4.15 -55.30
C ARG A 2 30.26 4.61 -54.04
N ALA A 3 28.93 4.50 -54.03
CA ALA A 3 28.09 4.82 -52.87
C ALA A 3 28.09 3.61 -51.92
N ILE A 4 28.63 3.81 -50.73
CA ILE A 4 28.61 2.83 -49.64
C ILE A 4 27.26 2.97 -48.95
N ARG A 5 26.40 1.94 -49.06
CA ARG A 5 25.15 1.82 -48.30
C ARG A 5 25.49 1.29 -46.91
N MET A 6 25.39 2.13 -45.92
CA MET A 6 25.53 1.81 -44.51
C MET A 6 24.20 1.18 -44.02
N LEU A 7 24.21 -0.11 -43.75
CA LEU A 7 23.07 -0.85 -43.24
C LEU A 7 23.07 -0.74 -41.68
N CYS A 8 22.23 0.11 -41.15
CA CYS A 8 21.99 0.18 -39.69
C CYS A 8 21.13 -1.00 -39.29
N VAL A 9 21.74 -2.01 -38.67
CA VAL A 9 21.03 -3.12 -37.99
C VAL A 9 20.63 -2.60 -36.61
N VAL A 10 19.35 -2.25 -36.44
CA VAL A 10 18.77 -1.95 -35.13
C VAL A 10 18.44 -3.28 -34.45
N ALA A 11 19.30 -3.70 -33.55
CA ALA A 11 19.02 -4.84 -32.67
C ALA A 11 17.98 -4.41 -31.62
N VAL A 12 16.72 -4.75 -31.84
CA VAL A 12 15.67 -4.62 -30.83
C VAL A 12 15.90 -5.75 -29.79
N MET A 13 16.54 -5.41 -28.68
CA MET A 13 16.55 -6.27 -27.51
C MET A 13 15.13 -6.29 -26.91
N ALA A 14 14.38 -7.33 -27.23
CA ALA A 14 13.16 -7.65 -26.51
C ALA A 14 13.55 -8.10 -25.08
N ILE A 15 13.49 -7.17 -24.13
CA ILE A 15 13.56 -7.50 -22.70
C ILE A 15 12.24 -8.22 -22.39
N SER A 16 12.29 -9.54 -22.40
CA SER A 16 11.20 -10.38 -21.88
C SER A 16 11.13 -10.14 -20.37
N ILE A 17 10.30 -9.20 -19.95
CA ILE A 17 9.88 -9.08 -18.56
C ILE A 17 9.02 -10.33 -18.30
N SER A 18 9.66 -11.37 -17.78
CA SER A 18 8.95 -12.51 -17.21
C SER A 18 8.19 -11.97 -16.01
N ALA A 19 6.94 -11.54 -16.24
CA ALA A 19 5.99 -11.34 -15.18
C ALA A 19 5.81 -12.70 -14.49
N PHE A 20 6.60 -12.96 -13.47
CA PHE A 20 6.32 -14.04 -12.54
C PHE A 20 4.98 -13.72 -11.90
N GLY A 21 3.90 -14.14 -12.53
CA GLY A 21 2.58 -14.15 -11.91
C GLY A 21 2.69 -15.06 -10.69
N GLN A 22 2.83 -14.47 -9.51
CA GLN A 22 2.67 -15.25 -8.29
C GLN A 22 1.24 -15.80 -8.32
N GLU A 23 1.12 -17.13 -8.25
CA GLU A 23 -0.18 -17.75 -7.97
C GLU A 23 -0.57 -17.45 -6.53
N ALA A 24 -1.85 -17.20 -6.28
CA ALA A 24 -2.35 -17.16 -4.91
C ALA A 24 -1.95 -18.45 -4.18
N PRO A 25 -1.62 -18.36 -2.89
CA PRO A 25 -1.33 -19.55 -2.11
C PRO A 25 -2.48 -20.55 -2.22
N LYS A 26 -2.24 -21.73 -2.77
CA LYS A 26 -3.26 -22.80 -2.93
C LYS A 26 -3.78 -23.29 -1.58
N THR A 27 -2.97 -23.12 -0.55
CA THR A 27 -3.32 -23.41 0.85
C THR A 27 -2.80 -22.29 1.72
N SER A 28 -3.55 -21.93 2.76
CA SER A 28 -3.07 -20.94 3.73
C SER A 28 -1.79 -21.44 4.39
N PRO A 29 -0.71 -20.66 4.41
CA PRO A 29 0.53 -21.06 5.07
C PRO A 29 0.28 -21.27 6.57
N LYS A 30 0.94 -22.24 7.16
CA LYS A 30 0.85 -22.49 8.59
C LYS A 30 1.54 -21.36 9.35
N MET A 31 0.87 -20.81 10.37
CA MET A 31 1.44 -19.77 11.23
C MET A 31 2.81 -20.19 11.77
N GLY A 32 3.80 -19.31 11.64
CA GLY A 32 5.18 -19.54 12.05
C GLY A 32 6.02 -20.38 11.08
N SER A 33 5.47 -20.82 9.94
CA SER A 33 6.26 -21.44 8.88
C SER A 33 7.12 -20.43 8.11
N LYS A 34 8.05 -20.91 7.31
CA LYS A 34 8.87 -20.05 6.46
C LYS A 34 8.01 -19.28 5.46
N GLU A 35 7.04 -19.94 4.85
CA GLU A 35 6.09 -19.34 3.90
C GLU A 35 5.23 -18.24 4.56
N TRP A 36 4.86 -18.43 5.83
CA TRP A 36 4.18 -17.41 6.62
C TRP A 36 5.03 -16.17 6.81
N THR A 37 6.30 -16.34 7.19
CA THR A 37 7.24 -15.24 7.40
C THR A 37 7.55 -14.50 6.10
N GLU A 38 7.68 -15.22 4.99
CA GLU A 38 7.88 -14.62 3.67
C GLU A 38 6.66 -13.82 3.21
N LEU A 39 5.45 -14.35 3.46
CA LEU A 39 4.21 -13.63 3.16
C LEU A 39 4.04 -12.40 4.04
N GLU A 40 4.33 -12.49 5.34
CA GLU A 40 4.30 -11.33 6.25
C GLU A 40 5.20 -10.21 5.76
N LYS A 41 6.44 -10.54 5.34
CA LYS A 41 7.35 -9.57 4.76
C LYS A 41 6.81 -8.96 3.47
N THR A 42 6.26 -9.79 2.59
CA THR A 42 5.65 -9.31 1.33
C THR A 42 4.52 -8.33 1.60
N LEU A 43 3.64 -8.65 2.54
CA LEU A 43 2.50 -7.79 2.89
C LEU A 43 2.95 -6.51 3.61
N TRP A 44 4.01 -6.59 4.41
CA TRP A 44 4.64 -5.39 4.97
C TRP A 44 5.17 -4.46 3.86
N ASP A 45 5.88 -5.00 2.86
CA ASP A 45 6.38 -4.22 1.74
C ASP A 45 5.23 -3.60 0.92
N VAL A 46 4.12 -4.33 0.73
CA VAL A 46 2.88 -3.80 0.12
C VAL A 46 2.30 -2.68 0.95
N ASP A 47 2.23 -2.82 2.28
CA ASP A 47 1.72 -1.81 3.19
C ASP A 47 2.55 -0.51 3.14
N GLN A 48 3.87 -0.62 3.08
CA GLN A 48 4.75 0.56 2.99
C GLN A 48 4.59 1.35 1.68
N GLN A 49 4.26 0.68 0.58
CA GLN A 49 4.15 1.33 -0.74
C GLN A 49 2.95 2.28 -0.83
N TRP A 50 1.86 2.01 -0.12
CA TRP A 50 0.65 2.81 -0.23
C TRP A 50 0.53 3.94 0.80
N LEU A 51 1.49 4.04 1.71
CA LEU A 51 1.53 5.13 2.69
C LEU A 51 1.95 6.42 1.99
N CYS A 52 1.02 7.35 1.88
CA CYS A 52 1.30 8.71 1.43
C CYS A 52 1.41 9.61 2.66
N SER A 53 2.59 10.09 2.94
CA SER A 53 2.79 11.16 3.93
C SER A 53 2.87 12.52 3.23
N GLY A 54 2.75 13.58 3.97
CA GLY A 54 2.93 14.95 3.45
C GLY A 54 4.35 15.29 2.98
N GLY A 55 5.28 14.34 3.06
CA GLY A 55 6.64 14.40 2.53
C GLY A 55 6.92 13.27 1.55
N ALA A 56 8.08 13.31 0.93
CA ALA A 56 8.53 12.23 0.05
C ALA A 56 8.59 10.91 0.82
N THR A 57 7.97 9.89 0.23
CA THR A 57 8.14 8.52 0.70
C THR A 57 9.24 7.83 -0.11
N PRO A 58 9.83 6.72 0.37
CA PRO A 58 10.82 5.99 -0.42
C PRO A 58 10.27 5.47 -1.76
N TYR A 59 8.94 5.41 -1.91
CA TYR A 59 8.28 4.87 -3.10
C TYR A 59 7.69 5.93 -4.03
N HIS A 60 7.48 7.17 -3.53
CA HIS A 60 6.84 8.25 -4.29
C HIS A 60 7.53 9.57 -4.02
N GLN A 61 7.75 10.37 -5.08
CA GLN A 61 8.46 11.63 -4.98
C GLN A 61 7.58 12.74 -4.42
N ASP A 62 6.29 12.71 -4.71
CA ASP A 62 5.34 13.69 -4.22
C ASP A 62 3.98 13.08 -3.81
N TYR A 63 3.15 13.90 -3.18
CA TYR A 63 1.84 13.49 -2.68
C TYR A 63 0.85 13.14 -3.80
N LYS A 64 0.88 13.89 -4.90
CA LYS A 64 -0.01 13.65 -6.05
C LYS A 64 0.33 12.32 -6.71
N GLU A 65 1.61 12.05 -6.94
CA GLU A 65 2.09 10.77 -7.46
C GLU A 65 1.61 9.61 -6.58
N CYS A 66 1.72 9.77 -5.27
CA CYS A 66 1.27 8.76 -4.32
C CYS A 66 -0.25 8.51 -4.39
N ILE A 67 -1.08 9.54 -4.54
CA ILE A 67 -2.54 9.37 -4.67
C ILE A 67 -2.89 8.65 -5.98
N GLU A 68 -2.26 9.00 -7.09
CA GLU A 68 -2.47 8.31 -8.37
C GLU A 68 -2.00 6.84 -8.32
N PHE A 69 -0.92 6.58 -7.56
CA PHE A 69 -0.50 5.21 -7.30
C PHE A 69 -1.56 4.44 -6.48
N ARG A 70 -2.06 5.01 -5.39
CA ARG A 70 -3.13 4.40 -4.58
C ARG A 70 -4.36 4.05 -5.41
N ASP A 71 -4.80 4.95 -6.27
CA ASP A 71 -5.97 4.74 -7.12
C ASP A 71 -5.82 3.51 -8.03
N LYS A 72 -4.61 3.24 -8.49
CA LYS A 72 -4.29 2.07 -9.32
C LYS A 72 -3.96 0.81 -8.51
N PHE A 73 -3.36 0.99 -7.34
CA PHE A 73 -2.78 -0.10 -6.55
C PHE A 73 -3.77 -0.73 -5.57
N TRP A 74 -4.65 0.06 -4.95
CA TRP A 74 -5.68 -0.48 -4.07
C TRP A 74 -6.67 -1.35 -4.85
N SER A 75 -7.18 -2.38 -4.20
CA SER A 75 -8.33 -3.12 -4.73
C SER A 75 -9.49 -2.17 -5.04
N ASP A 76 -10.27 -2.46 -6.08
CA ASP A 76 -11.44 -1.63 -6.40
C ASP A 76 -12.53 -1.68 -5.33
N GLN A 77 -12.48 -2.71 -4.48
CA GLN A 77 -13.39 -2.86 -3.34
C GLN A 77 -12.78 -2.36 -2.02
N PHE A 78 -11.70 -1.59 -2.08
CA PHE A 78 -11.08 -1.07 -0.87
C PHE A 78 -12.05 -0.20 -0.07
N PHE A 79 -12.04 -0.37 1.25
CA PHE A 79 -12.75 0.47 2.20
C PHE A 79 -11.89 0.75 3.44
N GLU A 80 -12.23 1.81 4.15
CA GLU A 80 -11.64 2.13 5.45
C GLU A 80 -12.72 2.41 6.48
N VAL A 81 -12.55 1.87 7.67
CA VAL A 81 -13.32 2.26 8.85
C VAL A 81 -12.46 3.21 9.68
N SER A 82 -12.89 4.47 9.79
CA SER A 82 -12.18 5.48 10.54
C SER A 82 -12.22 5.23 12.06
N ILE A 83 -11.39 5.94 12.83
CA ILE A 83 -11.43 5.91 14.31
C ILE A 83 -12.77 6.34 14.90
N LYS A 84 -13.62 7.01 14.13
CA LYS A 84 -14.98 7.44 14.53
C LYS A 84 -16.05 6.43 14.12
N GLY A 85 -15.68 5.37 13.39
CA GLY A 85 -16.59 4.36 12.88
C GLY A 85 -17.18 4.69 11.50
N ASP A 86 -16.82 5.81 10.88
CA ASP A 86 -17.28 6.13 9.54
C ASP A 86 -16.63 5.18 8.52
N VAL A 87 -17.44 4.66 7.61
CA VAL A 87 -16.97 3.80 6.52
C VAL A 87 -16.79 4.65 5.28
N GLN A 88 -15.62 4.55 4.64
CA GLN A 88 -15.27 5.25 3.41
C GLN A 88 -14.83 4.26 2.35
N THR A 89 -15.37 4.41 1.16
CA THR A 89 -14.96 3.63 -0.01
C THR A 89 -13.66 4.16 -0.62
N LYS A 90 -13.00 3.35 -1.47
CA LYS A 90 -11.84 3.78 -2.25
C LYS A 90 -12.11 5.09 -2.99
N ALA A 91 -13.25 5.18 -3.70
CA ALA A 91 -13.59 6.35 -4.51
C ALA A 91 -13.69 7.63 -3.66
N GLU A 92 -14.36 7.57 -2.51
CA GLU A 92 -14.50 8.69 -1.59
C GLU A 92 -13.15 9.12 -1.01
N MET A 93 -12.32 8.16 -0.61
CA MET A 93 -10.99 8.45 -0.07
C MET A 93 -10.08 9.10 -1.11
N ILE A 94 -10.02 8.56 -2.33
CA ILE A 94 -9.20 9.11 -3.41
C ILE A 94 -9.69 10.51 -3.79
N ALA A 95 -11.01 10.72 -3.93
CA ALA A 95 -11.58 12.02 -4.24
C ALA A 95 -11.21 13.06 -3.16
N ARG A 96 -11.34 12.71 -1.88
CA ARG A 96 -10.95 13.57 -0.76
C ARG A 96 -9.46 13.90 -0.79
N GLN A 97 -8.60 12.90 -1.03
CA GLN A 97 -7.15 13.08 -1.04
C GLN A 97 -6.67 13.94 -2.22
N ARG A 98 -7.33 13.88 -3.37
CA ARG A 98 -6.99 14.72 -4.54
C ARG A 98 -7.20 16.21 -4.30
N VAL A 99 -8.14 16.58 -3.43
CA VAL A 99 -8.42 17.98 -3.09
C VAL A 99 -7.79 18.43 -1.77
N ALA A 100 -7.32 17.48 -0.95
CA ALA A 100 -6.64 17.79 0.30
C ALA A 100 -5.24 18.34 0.03
N HIS A 101 -4.86 19.35 0.82
CA HIS A 101 -3.46 19.76 0.87
C HIS A 101 -2.72 18.82 1.82
N PRO A 102 -1.54 18.30 1.43
CA PRO A 102 -0.76 17.49 2.33
C PRO A 102 -0.42 18.29 3.60
N SER A 103 -0.74 17.74 4.74
CA SER A 103 -0.27 18.31 6.00
C SER A 103 1.26 18.29 6.02
N LYS A 104 1.88 19.32 6.57
CA LYS A 104 3.33 19.36 6.76
C LYS A 104 3.83 18.38 7.83
N GLY A 105 2.96 17.53 8.36
CA GLY A 105 3.26 16.55 9.37
C GLY A 105 4.02 15.34 8.85
N VAL A 106 4.73 14.68 9.74
CA VAL A 106 5.28 13.35 9.49
C VAL A 106 4.11 12.39 9.33
N GLY A 107 4.04 11.73 8.20
CA GLY A 107 2.97 10.75 7.95
C GLY A 107 3.02 9.57 8.93
N PRO A 108 2.00 8.74 8.93
CA PRO A 108 1.96 7.57 9.78
C PRO A 108 3.16 6.67 9.49
N HIS A 109 3.89 6.31 10.54
CA HIS A 109 4.94 5.30 10.47
C HIS A 109 4.42 4.07 11.18
N PRO A 110 3.87 3.09 10.46
CA PRO A 110 3.42 1.85 11.07
C PRO A 110 4.61 1.11 11.68
N LYS A 111 4.36 0.52 12.83
CA LYS A 111 5.30 -0.32 13.57
C LYS A 111 4.59 -1.63 13.90
N GLU A 112 5.37 -2.63 14.31
CA GLU A 112 4.82 -3.88 14.82
C GLU A 112 3.85 -4.56 13.85
N PHE A 113 4.13 -4.50 12.54
CA PHE A 113 3.32 -5.21 11.56
C PHE A 113 3.34 -6.71 11.84
N LYS A 114 2.18 -7.33 11.82
CA LYS A 114 2.03 -8.76 12.10
C LYS A 114 0.92 -9.35 11.23
N LEU A 115 1.26 -10.38 10.49
CA LEU A 115 0.29 -11.21 9.79
C LEU A 115 -0.52 -12.02 10.81
N MET A 116 -1.83 -11.93 10.75
CA MET A 116 -2.76 -12.54 11.71
C MET A 116 -3.44 -13.79 11.16
N ALA A 117 -3.86 -13.75 9.90
CA ALA A 117 -4.57 -14.86 9.27
C ALA A 117 -4.48 -14.80 7.74
N VAL A 118 -4.61 -15.95 7.10
CA VAL A 118 -4.70 -16.10 5.65
C VAL A 118 -5.86 -17.03 5.30
N PHE A 119 -6.74 -16.60 4.40
CA PHE A 119 -7.92 -17.33 3.95
C PHE A 119 -7.95 -17.35 2.41
N GLY A 120 -7.30 -18.34 1.81
CA GLY A 120 -7.17 -18.40 0.36
C GLY A 120 -6.44 -17.17 -0.21
N ASN A 121 -7.14 -16.32 -0.92
CA ASN A 121 -6.60 -15.10 -1.50
C ASN A 121 -6.76 -13.84 -0.62
N ILE A 122 -7.18 -13.99 0.63
CA ILE A 122 -7.32 -12.87 1.59
C ILE A 122 -6.31 -13.07 2.72
N ALA A 123 -5.63 -11.99 3.10
CA ALA A 123 -4.76 -11.93 4.27
C ALA A 123 -5.18 -10.79 5.20
N LEU A 124 -5.11 -11.05 6.49
CA LEU A 124 -5.35 -10.08 7.55
C LEU A 124 -4.05 -9.84 8.31
N ALA A 125 -3.69 -8.58 8.49
CA ALA A 125 -2.55 -8.17 9.30
C ALA A 125 -2.95 -7.05 10.26
N THR A 126 -2.10 -6.75 11.22
CA THR A 126 -2.27 -5.60 12.11
C THR A 126 -0.96 -4.86 12.22
N ASP A 127 -1.05 -3.55 12.39
CA ASP A 127 0.08 -2.70 12.74
C ASP A 127 -0.28 -1.74 13.88
N HIS A 128 0.74 -1.09 14.43
CA HIS A 128 0.61 0.02 15.34
C HIS A 128 1.03 1.29 14.63
N THR A 129 0.13 2.24 14.53
CA THR A 129 0.36 3.50 13.82
C THR A 129 0.02 4.68 14.73
N PHE A 130 0.86 5.70 14.74
CA PHE A 130 0.56 6.96 15.37
C PHE A 130 0.00 7.93 14.33
N LEU A 131 -1.32 8.16 14.39
CA LEU A 131 -1.98 9.08 13.49
C LEU A 131 -1.82 10.51 14.02
N GLN A 132 -1.19 11.36 13.23
CA GLN A 132 -1.05 12.78 13.56
C GLN A 132 -2.12 13.60 12.87
N SER A 133 -2.70 14.52 13.61
CA SER A 133 -3.57 15.58 13.06
C SER A 133 -3.06 16.94 13.53
N GLU A 134 -2.95 17.89 12.61
CA GLU A 134 -2.68 19.27 12.95
C GLU A 134 -4.00 19.95 13.30
N SER A 135 -4.09 20.46 14.52
CA SER A 135 -5.26 21.22 14.95
C SER A 135 -5.21 22.65 14.40
N THR A 136 -6.34 23.34 14.39
CA THR A 136 -6.47 24.71 13.84
C THR A 136 -5.55 25.74 14.48
N ASN A 137 -4.97 25.43 15.64
CA ASN A 137 -4.00 26.29 16.34
C ASN A 137 -2.53 25.88 16.10
N GLY A 138 -2.27 24.99 15.14
CA GLY A 138 -0.93 24.52 14.81
C GLY A 138 -0.37 23.48 15.79
N LYS A 139 -1.16 23.04 16.78
CA LYS A 139 -0.73 21.97 17.68
C LYS A 139 -0.89 20.62 16.98
N VAL A 140 0.18 19.85 16.92
CA VAL A 140 0.13 18.47 16.43
C VAL A 140 -0.39 17.58 17.55
N GLU A 141 -1.55 17.01 17.35
CA GLU A 141 -2.12 15.99 18.21
C GLU A 141 -2.03 14.64 17.53
N GLY A 142 -1.81 13.60 18.32
CA GLY A 142 -1.67 12.26 17.77
C GLY A 142 -2.49 11.25 18.56
N THR A 143 -2.96 10.25 17.85
CA THR A 143 -3.69 9.12 18.43
C THR A 143 -2.93 7.85 18.15
N ASP A 144 -2.55 7.14 19.22
CA ASP A 144 -2.08 5.76 19.11
C ASP A 144 -3.20 4.89 18.56
N THR A 145 -2.94 4.18 17.48
CA THR A 145 -3.97 3.44 16.76
C THR A 145 -3.47 2.06 16.39
N ARG A 146 -4.24 1.05 16.69
CA ARG A 146 -4.08 -0.27 16.10
C ARG A 146 -4.87 -0.32 14.80
N VAL A 147 -4.23 -0.67 13.71
CA VAL A 147 -4.88 -0.80 12.42
C VAL A 147 -5.00 -2.27 12.07
N LEU A 148 -6.21 -2.71 11.74
CA LEU A 148 -6.43 -3.99 11.08
C LEU A 148 -6.35 -3.74 9.57
N ARG A 149 -5.46 -4.46 8.90
CA ARG A 149 -5.23 -4.41 7.46
C ARG A 149 -5.83 -5.63 6.80
N MET A 150 -6.49 -5.41 5.67
CA MET A 150 -6.93 -6.49 4.80
C MET A 150 -6.25 -6.36 3.44
N PHE A 151 -5.71 -7.47 2.97
CA PHE A 151 -5.10 -7.59 1.65
C PHE A 151 -5.84 -8.66 0.85
N VAL A 152 -5.92 -8.47 -0.45
CA VAL A 152 -6.46 -9.45 -1.40
C VAL A 152 -5.39 -9.76 -2.45
N PHE A 153 -5.27 -11.03 -2.79
CA PHE A 153 -4.46 -11.46 -3.92
C PHE A 153 -5.31 -11.47 -5.17
N GLU A 154 -5.06 -10.54 -6.06
CA GLU A 154 -5.78 -10.39 -7.33
C GLU A 154 -4.85 -9.94 -8.44
N ASN A 155 -5.10 -10.37 -9.66
CA ASN A 155 -4.28 -10.03 -10.83
C ASN A 155 -2.78 -10.32 -10.64
N GLY A 156 -2.45 -11.44 -9.93
CA GLY A 156 -1.09 -11.88 -9.72
C GLY A 156 -0.30 -11.13 -8.65
N GLN A 157 -0.94 -10.30 -7.82
CA GLN A 157 -0.27 -9.54 -6.76
C GLN A 157 -1.17 -9.31 -5.54
N TRP A 158 -0.56 -9.11 -4.39
CA TRP A 158 -1.26 -8.64 -3.20
C TRP A 158 -1.56 -7.16 -3.30
N ARG A 159 -2.81 -6.78 -2.94
CA ARG A 159 -3.28 -5.40 -2.92
C ARG A 159 -3.96 -5.06 -1.60
N PRO A 160 -3.83 -3.84 -1.09
CA PRO A 160 -4.66 -3.37 0.01
C PRO A 160 -6.13 -3.41 -0.39
N ALA A 161 -6.96 -4.03 0.46
CA ALA A 161 -8.39 -4.19 0.24
C ALA A 161 -9.23 -3.59 1.37
N GLY A 162 -8.61 -3.22 2.47
CA GLY A 162 -9.31 -2.51 3.54
C GLY A 162 -8.45 -2.21 4.74
N ALA A 163 -8.93 -1.29 5.56
CA ALA A 163 -8.36 -0.96 6.85
C ALA A 163 -9.45 -0.63 7.87
N ALA A 164 -9.21 -0.97 9.13
CA ALA A 164 -10.03 -0.50 10.24
C ALA A 164 -9.12 0.07 11.34
N LEU A 165 -9.40 1.30 11.76
CA LEU A 165 -8.60 2.05 12.70
C LEU A 165 -9.23 1.98 14.09
N VAL A 166 -8.50 1.44 15.06
CA VAL A 166 -8.95 1.29 16.44
C VAL A 166 -8.04 2.11 17.36
N PRO A 167 -8.56 3.15 18.02
CA PRO A 167 -7.76 3.94 18.95
C PRO A 167 -7.32 3.08 20.13
N ILE A 168 -6.06 3.24 20.57
CA ILE A 168 -5.55 2.61 21.78
C ILE A 168 -5.86 3.53 22.96
N VAL A 169 -6.81 3.13 23.76
CA VAL A 169 -7.17 3.82 25.00
C VAL A 169 -6.23 3.35 26.11
N LYS A 170 -5.54 4.28 26.76
CA LYS A 170 -4.66 4.02 27.91
C LYS A 170 -5.41 4.18 29.20
#